data_816aec8b01d58a036dd0bd68946f7b2a
#
_entry.id   816aec8b01d58a036dd0bd68946f7b2a
#
_cell.length_a   1.000
_cell.length_b   1.000
_cell.length_c   1.000
_cell.angle_alpha   90.00
_cell.angle_beta   90.00
_cell.angle_gamma   90.00
#
_symmetry.space_group_name_H-M   'P 1'
#
loop_
_entity.id
_entity.type
_entity.pdbx_description
1 polymer ?
#
loop_
_entity_poly.entity_id
_entity_poly.type
_entity_poly.pdbx_seq_one_letter_code
_entity_poly.pdbx_strand_id
1 'polypeptide(L)'
;MSERFHLSVPVAALVAAIAGGATIAGAWGFELIAGLEPCPLCLQQRWPYYAGVPLAIAALALGRAGRTRGAGIALVAVAAVMAAGAGLGIYHAGIEWGIWEGPSACSGGGTIPRDASRLLESLGEGRIPSCAEASWRFLGLSLAGYNALIASALALAAASGAHGALARRTAG
;
A
#
# COMPACT_ATOMS: atom_id res chain seq x y z
N MET A 1 -20.43 27.94 7.54
CA MET A 1 -19.21 27.69 8.32
C MET A 1 -19.00 26.18 8.33
N SER A 2 -18.11 25.69 7.47
CA SER A 2 -17.77 24.27 7.43
C SER A 2 -16.61 24.03 8.41
N GLU A 3 -16.87 23.48 9.57
CA GLU A 3 -15.83 22.94 10.44
C GLU A 3 -15.16 21.81 9.68
N ARG A 4 -14.04 22.12 9.03
CA ARG A 4 -13.23 21.11 8.37
C ARG A 4 -12.65 20.22 9.46
N PHE A 5 -13.11 18.99 9.48
CA PHE A 5 -12.63 17.95 10.38
C PHE A 5 -11.15 17.67 10.06
N HIS A 6 -10.24 18.31 10.79
CA HIS A 6 -8.81 18.09 10.65
C HIS A 6 -8.34 17.16 11.76
N LEU A 7 -7.73 16.03 11.38
CA LEU A 7 -7.07 15.18 12.35
C LEU A 7 -5.88 15.94 12.97
N SER A 8 -5.67 15.78 14.26
CA SER A 8 -4.45 16.28 14.89
C SER A 8 -3.23 15.47 14.39
N VAL A 9 -2.06 16.12 14.32
CA VAL A 9 -0.80 15.46 13.91
C VAL A 9 -0.56 14.14 14.60
N PRO A 10 -0.65 14.02 15.95
CA PRO A 10 -0.38 12.75 16.62
C PRO A 10 -1.40 11.68 16.25
N VAL A 11 -2.67 12.03 16.05
CA VAL A 11 -3.69 11.04 15.65
C VAL A 11 -3.43 10.54 14.23
N ALA A 12 -3.20 11.45 13.28
CA ALA A 12 -2.91 11.07 11.89
C ALA A 12 -1.64 10.20 11.79
N ALA A 13 -0.60 10.56 12.52
CA ALA A 13 0.66 9.81 12.55
C ALA A 13 0.50 8.43 13.21
N LEU A 14 -0.24 8.34 14.32
CA LEU A 14 -0.52 7.05 14.99
C LEU A 14 -1.37 6.13 14.11
N VAL A 15 -2.41 6.66 13.48
CA VAL A 15 -3.25 5.89 12.55
C VAL A 15 -2.41 5.35 11.40
N ALA A 16 -1.58 6.18 10.78
CA ALA A 16 -0.71 5.75 9.68
C ALA A 16 0.32 4.70 10.12
N ALA A 17 0.94 4.86 11.31
CA ALA A 17 1.93 3.92 11.82
C ALA A 17 1.30 2.58 12.23
N ILE A 18 0.20 2.60 12.98
CA ILE A 18 -0.42 1.37 13.52
C ILE A 18 -1.14 0.62 12.41
N ALA A 19 -2.02 1.28 11.65
CA ALA A 19 -2.77 0.61 10.59
C ALA A 19 -1.86 0.20 9.42
N GLY A 20 -0.87 1.04 9.05
CA GLY A 20 0.13 0.67 8.05
C GLY A 20 1.00 -0.52 8.51
N GLY A 21 1.45 -0.52 9.77
CA GLY A 21 2.19 -1.63 10.36
C GLY A 21 1.37 -2.92 10.43
N ALA A 22 0.09 -2.83 10.82
CA ALA A 22 -0.81 -3.97 10.85
C ALA A 22 -1.08 -4.54 9.44
N THR A 23 -1.20 -3.67 8.43
CA THR A 23 -1.40 -4.08 7.04
C THR A 23 -0.21 -4.88 6.52
N ILE A 24 1.03 -4.40 6.75
CA ILE A 24 2.22 -5.12 6.31
C ILE A 24 2.43 -6.41 7.10
N ALA A 25 2.15 -6.41 8.41
CA ALA A 25 2.17 -7.62 9.22
C ALA A 25 1.14 -8.65 8.75
N GLY A 26 -0.07 -8.21 8.38
CA GLY A 26 -1.10 -9.05 7.78
C GLY A 26 -0.65 -9.65 6.45
N ALA A 27 0.00 -8.87 5.59
CA ALA A 27 0.54 -9.36 4.31
C ALA A 27 1.60 -10.46 4.52
N TRP A 28 2.48 -10.31 5.50
CA TRP A 28 3.43 -11.36 5.90
C TRP A 28 2.73 -12.56 6.53
N GLY A 29 1.67 -12.32 7.32
CA GLY A 29 0.85 -13.39 7.90
C GLY A 29 0.18 -14.26 6.82
N PHE A 30 -0.38 -13.66 5.77
CA PHE A 30 -0.95 -14.40 4.64
C PHE A 30 0.12 -15.23 3.90
N GLU A 31 1.32 -14.68 3.73
CA GLU A 31 2.42 -15.40 3.07
C GLU A 31 2.96 -16.53 3.94
N LEU A 32 3.35 -16.25 5.20
CA LEU A 32 4.09 -17.20 6.04
C LEU A 32 3.19 -18.20 6.77
N ILE A 33 1.93 -17.82 7.08
CA ILE A 33 1.03 -18.65 7.88
C ILE A 33 0.00 -19.33 6.98
N ALA A 34 -0.60 -18.58 6.05
CA ALA A 34 -1.61 -19.12 5.14
C ALA A 34 -1.00 -19.71 3.84
N GLY A 35 0.31 -19.57 3.62
CA GLY A 35 0.99 -20.12 2.44
C GLY A 35 0.59 -19.47 1.12
N LEU A 36 0.06 -18.24 1.16
CA LEU A 36 -0.32 -17.53 -0.05
C LEU A 36 0.91 -16.87 -0.68
N GLU A 37 1.38 -17.42 -1.79
CA GLU A 37 2.52 -16.86 -2.52
C GLU A 37 2.16 -15.50 -3.13
N PRO A 38 2.93 -14.43 -2.83
CA PRO A 38 2.65 -13.11 -3.37
C PRO A 38 3.08 -12.99 -4.83
N CYS A 39 2.22 -12.42 -5.67
CA CYS A 39 2.55 -12.06 -7.04
C CYS A 39 3.51 -10.85 -7.09
N PRO A 40 4.16 -10.54 -8.23
CA PRO A 40 5.07 -9.41 -8.35
C PRO A 40 4.46 -8.06 -7.96
N LEU A 41 3.20 -7.78 -8.34
CA LEU A 41 2.50 -6.56 -7.93
C LEU A 41 2.15 -6.56 -6.43
N CYS A 42 1.86 -7.72 -5.85
CA CYS A 42 1.63 -7.84 -4.40
C CYS A 42 2.87 -7.41 -3.61
N LEU A 43 4.06 -7.81 -4.05
CA LEU A 43 5.33 -7.40 -3.45
C LEU A 43 5.57 -5.89 -3.60
N GLN A 44 5.30 -5.33 -4.79
CA GLN A 44 5.45 -3.88 -5.02
C GLN A 44 4.52 -3.05 -4.12
N GLN A 45 3.31 -3.53 -3.84
CA GLN A 45 2.36 -2.84 -2.96
C GLN A 45 2.81 -2.78 -1.49
N ARG A 46 3.82 -3.54 -1.08
CA ARG A 46 4.40 -3.47 0.28
C ARG A 46 5.35 -2.27 0.46
N TRP A 47 6.00 -1.80 -0.62
CA TRP A 47 6.96 -0.70 -0.56
C TRP A 47 6.42 0.60 0.03
N PRO A 48 5.20 1.06 -0.31
CA PRO A 48 4.59 2.22 0.33
C PRO A 48 4.51 2.12 1.85
N TYR A 49 4.25 0.94 2.38
CA TYR A 49 4.17 0.73 3.84
C TYR A 49 5.56 0.72 4.49
N TYR A 50 6.57 0.13 3.84
CA TYR A 50 7.95 0.15 4.34
C TYR A 50 8.50 1.56 4.43
N ALA A 51 8.12 2.46 3.53
CA ALA A 51 8.49 3.87 3.58
C ALA A 51 7.55 4.68 4.49
N GLY A 52 6.25 4.45 4.40
CA GLY A 52 5.21 5.24 5.08
C GLY A 52 5.19 5.07 6.59
N VAL A 53 5.40 3.85 7.10
CA VAL A 53 5.39 3.58 8.55
C VAL A 53 6.54 4.31 9.25
N PRO A 54 7.80 4.22 8.83
CA PRO A 54 8.87 5.02 9.44
C PRO A 54 8.65 6.53 9.34
N LEU A 55 8.13 7.03 8.21
CA LEU A 55 7.79 8.44 8.05
C LEU A 55 6.68 8.87 9.01
N ALA A 56 5.68 8.04 9.26
CA ALA A 56 4.62 8.31 10.22
C ALA A 56 5.17 8.35 11.67
N ILE A 57 6.07 7.44 12.01
CA ILE A 57 6.76 7.44 13.31
C ILE A 57 7.61 8.72 13.46
N ALA A 58 8.32 9.14 12.42
CA ALA A 58 9.08 10.39 12.42
C ALA A 58 8.15 11.61 12.58
N ALA A 59 7.00 11.63 11.90
CA ALA A 59 5.99 12.69 12.06
C ALA A 59 5.49 12.79 13.51
N LEU A 60 5.23 11.64 14.15
CA LEU A 60 4.82 11.57 15.55
C LEU A 60 5.89 12.12 16.48
N ALA A 61 7.15 11.72 16.29
CA ALA A 61 8.28 12.18 17.10
C ALA A 61 8.49 13.70 16.96
N LEU A 62 8.46 14.21 15.73
CA LEU A 62 8.57 15.65 15.45
C LEU A 62 7.41 16.43 16.08
N GLY A 63 6.19 15.90 15.99
CA GLY A 63 5.02 16.53 16.59
C GLY A 63 5.13 16.61 18.12
N ARG A 64 5.59 15.55 18.78
CA ARG A 64 5.86 15.52 20.23
C ARG A 64 6.98 16.47 20.65
N ALA A 65 7.98 16.66 19.79
CA ALA A 65 9.06 17.62 20.01
C ALA A 65 8.68 19.09 19.71
N GLY A 66 7.40 19.38 19.45
CA GLY A 66 6.91 20.73 19.14
C GLY A 66 7.29 21.22 17.72
N ARG A 67 7.94 20.38 16.89
CA ARG A 67 8.35 20.72 15.53
C ARG A 67 7.20 20.51 14.53
N THR A 68 6.11 21.27 14.72
CA THR A 68 4.84 21.09 13.96
C THR A 68 5.00 21.17 12.44
N ARG A 69 5.86 22.06 11.92
CA ARG A 69 6.16 22.15 10.48
C ARG A 69 6.82 20.90 9.95
N GLY A 70 7.83 20.39 10.66
CA GLY A 70 8.51 19.14 10.28
C GLY A 70 7.56 17.95 10.30
N ALA A 71 6.71 17.86 11.32
CA ALA A 71 5.67 16.84 11.40
C ALA A 71 4.66 16.94 10.24
N GLY A 72 4.24 18.14 9.88
CA GLY A 72 3.36 18.38 8.72
C GLY A 72 3.99 17.95 7.41
N ILE A 73 5.25 18.27 7.17
CA ILE A 73 5.99 17.85 5.96
C ILE A 73 6.13 16.33 5.91
N ALA A 74 6.47 15.69 7.03
CA ALA A 74 6.53 14.24 7.11
C ALA A 74 5.17 13.58 6.81
N LEU A 75 4.06 14.14 7.29
CA LEU A 75 2.72 13.67 6.95
C LEU A 75 2.35 13.87 5.48
N VAL A 76 2.82 14.95 4.83
CA VAL A 76 2.67 15.12 3.37
C VAL A 76 3.40 13.99 2.64
N ALA A 77 4.61 13.65 3.07
CA ALA A 77 5.36 12.53 2.48
C ALA A 77 4.62 11.19 2.68
N VAL A 78 4.07 10.94 3.89
CA VAL A 78 3.21 9.76 4.15
C VAL A 78 2.02 9.74 3.20
N ALA A 79 1.30 10.87 3.06
CA ALA A 79 0.14 10.96 2.18
C ALA A 79 0.50 10.65 0.72
N ALA A 80 1.61 11.19 0.22
CA ALA A 80 2.08 10.96 -1.14
C ALA A 80 2.45 9.48 -1.39
N VAL A 81 3.17 8.87 -0.47
CA VAL A 81 3.58 7.46 -0.56
C VAL A 81 2.37 6.53 -0.49
N MET A 82 1.42 6.80 0.43
CA MET A 82 0.19 6.02 0.53
C MET A 82 -0.73 6.21 -0.68
N ALA A 83 -0.80 7.42 -1.27
CA ALA A 83 -1.55 7.66 -2.50
C ALA A 83 -0.96 6.86 -3.68
N ALA A 84 0.37 6.78 -3.79
CA ALA A 84 1.02 5.91 -4.76
C ALA A 84 0.67 4.43 -4.52
N GLY A 85 0.67 3.98 -3.25
CA GLY A 85 0.24 2.64 -2.86
C GLY A 85 -1.23 2.35 -3.22
N ALA A 86 -2.11 3.32 -3.02
CA ALA A 86 -3.52 3.23 -3.42
C ALA A 86 -3.66 3.08 -4.94
N GLY A 87 -2.90 3.87 -5.72
CA GLY A 87 -2.86 3.77 -7.18
C GLY A 87 -2.40 2.39 -7.65
N LEU A 88 -1.34 1.83 -7.04
CA LEU A 88 -0.90 0.47 -7.32
C LEU A 88 -1.96 -0.58 -6.98
N GLY A 89 -2.67 -0.42 -5.86
CA GLY A 89 -3.77 -1.30 -5.47
C GLY A 89 -4.94 -1.26 -6.45
N ILE A 90 -5.33 -0.07 -6.88
CA ILE A 90 -6.39 0.13 -7.90
C ILE A 90 -5.97 -0.49 -9.23
N TYR A 91 -4.74 -0.24 -9.66
CA TYR A 91 -4.19 -0.82 -10.88
C TYR A 91 -4.24 -2.36 -10.83
N HIS A 92 -3.75 -2.95 -9.75
CA HIS A 92 -3.75 -4.40 -9.56
C HIS A 92 -5.18 -4.98 -9.52
N ALA A 93 -6.07 -4.38 -8.74
CA ALA A 93 -7.48 -4.82 -8.69
C ALA A 93 -8.15 -4.75 -10.08
N GLY A 94 -7.81 -3.75 -10.89
CA GLY A 94 -8.30 -3.64 -12.25
C GLY A 94 -7.77 -4.75 -13.18
N ILE A 95 -6.55 -5.24 -12.98
CA ILE A 95 -6.03 -6.42 -13.69
C ILE A 95 -6.83 -7.67 -13.28
N GLU A 96 -7.07 -7.87 -11.98
CA GLU A 96 -7.86 -9.00 -11.47
C GLU A 96 -9.33 -9.00 -11.97
N TRP A 97 -9.86 -7.84 -12.33
CA TRP A 97 -11.20 -7.68 -12.91
C TRP A 97 -11.20 -7.67 -14.44
N GLY A 98 -10.03 -7.80 -15.06
CA GLY A 98 -9.91 -7.82 -16.53
C GLY A 98 -10.18 -6.47 -17.21
N ILE A 99 -10.07 -5.34 -16.46
CA ILE A 99 -10.27 -3.98 -16.99
C ILE A 99 -9.09 -3.60 -17.88
N TRP A 100 -7.87 -4.05 -17.54
CA TRP A 100 -6.65 -3.86 -18.33
C TRP A 100 -5.70 -5.04 -18.17
N GLU A 101 -4.80 -5.16 -19.14
CA GLU A 101 -3.76 -6.20 -19.12
C GLU A 101 -2.68 -5.88 -18.07
N GLY A 102 -2.23 -6.92 -17.39
CA GLY A 102 -1.11 -6.83 -16.45
C GLY A 102 0.24 -6.74 -17.18
N PRO A 103 1.29 -6.25 -16.49
CA PRO A 103 2.64 -6.28 -17.05
C PRO A 103 3.09 -7.72 -17.32
N SER A 104 4.04 -7.90 -18.24
CA SER A 104 4.54 -9.23 -18.63
C SER A 104 5.03 -10.09 -17.46
N ALA A 105 5.58 -9.45 -16.41
CA ALA A 105 5.97 -10.13 -15.17
C ALA A 105 4.78 -10.76 -14.41
N CYS A 106 3.55 -10.33 -14.69
CA CYS A 106 2.31 -10.84 -14.07
C CYS A 106 1.62 -11.91 -14.89
N SER A 107 2.09 -12.21 -16.10
CA SER A 107 1.46 -13.18 -17.01
C SER A 107 1.74 -14.64 -16.64
N GLY A 108 2.30 -14.90 -15.46
CA GLY A 108 2.44 -16.27 -14.92
C GLY A 108 3.37 -17.19 -15.69
N GLY A 109 4.41 -16.66 -16.27
CA GLY A 109 5.38 -17.45 -17.01
C GLY A 109 5.62 -16.86 -18.39
N GLY A 110 6.90 -16.79 -18.74
CA GLY A 110 7.34 -16.48 -20.09
C GLY A 110 6.60 -17.34 -21.12
N THR A 111 6.60 -16.86 -22.37
CA THR A 111 6.13 -17.63 -23.52
C THR A 111 6.33 -19.12 -23.31
N ILE A 112 5.24 -19.90 -23.31
CA ILE A 112 5.29 -21.36 -23.20
C ILE A 112 6.39 -21.82 -24.16
N PRO A 113 7.50 -22.39 -23.67
CA PRO A 113 8.56 -22.82 -24.55
C PRO A 113 7.99 -23.87 -25.48
N ARG A 114 8.12 -23.66 -26.78
CA ARG A 114 7.68 -24.66 -27.79
C ARG A 114 8.55 -25.91 -27.79
N ASP A 115 9.56 -25.94 -26.94
CA ASP A 115 10.51 -27.04 -26.79
C ASP A 115 10.18 -27.85 -25.52
N ALA A 116 9.91 -29.14 -25.67
CA ALA A 116 9.46 -30.03 -24.61
C ALA A 116 10.45 -30.10 -23.42
N SER A 117 11.76 -29.98 -23.69
CA SER A 117 12.79 -29.98 -22.64
C SER A 117 12.73 -28.75 -21.75
N ARG A 118 12.50 -27.56 -22.33
CA ARG A 118 12.31 -26.32 -21.58
C ARG A 118 10.96 -26.24 -20.87
N LEU A 119 9.95 -26.94 -21.41
CA LEU A 119 8.66 -27.07 -20.75
C LEU A 119 8.79 -27.89 -19.45
N LEU A 120 9.54 -29.00 -19.48
CA LEU A 120 9.80 -29.81 -18.29
C LEU A 120 10.64 -29.08 -17.26
N GLU A 121 11.59 -28.25 -17.66
CA GLU A 121 12.41 -27.41 -16.79
C GLU A 121 11.56 -26.30 -16.14
N SER A 122 10.64 -25.68 -16.89
CA SER A 122 9.71 -24.66 -16.37
C SER A 122 8.64 -25.22 -15.41
N LEU A 123 8.37 -26.52 -15.45
CA LEU A 123 7.49 -27.19 -14.47
C LEU A 123 8.20 -27.43 -13.13
N GLY A 124 9.54 -27.41 -13.11
CA GLY A 124 10.36 -27.50 -11.89
C GLY A 124 10.68 -26.14 -11.24
N GLU A 125 10.60 -25.06 -12.00
CA GLU A 125 10.72 -23.70 -11.46
C GLU A 125 9.38 -23.27 -10.91
N GLY A 126 9.34 -22.88 -9.61
CA GLY A 126 8.12 -22.48 -8.91
C GLY A 126 7.28 -21.52 -9.75
N ARG A 127 6.02 -21.87 -9.94
CA ARG A 127 5.07 -21.11 -10.75
C ARG A 127 4.91 -19.70 -10.16
N ILE A 128 5.37 -18.68 -10.88
CA ILE A 128 5.16 -17.28 -10.44
C ILE A 128 3.65 -17.02 -10.43
N PRO A 129 3.07 -16.63 -9.28
CA PRO A 129 1.64 -16.39 -9.19
C PRO A 129 1.19 -15.30 -10.16
N SER A 130 0.11 -15.56 -10.91
CA SER A 130 -0.47 -14.59 -11.83
C SER A 130 -1.06 -13.41 -11.07
N CYS A 131 -0.87 -12.17 -11.56
CA CYS A 131 -1.56 -11.01 -11.00
C CYS A 131 -3.02 -10.89 -11.47
N ALA A 132 -3.43 -11.66 -12.46
CA ALA A 132 -4.81 -11.65 -12.94
C ALA A 132 -5.75 -12.51 -12.09
N GLU A 133 -5.19 -13.40 -11.26
CA GLU A 133 -5.94 -14.27 -10.39
C GLU A 133 -5.76 -13.82 -8.93
N ALA A 134 -6.86 -13.42 -8.28
CA ALA A 134 -6.82 -13.06 -6.88
C ALA A 134 -6.57 -14.32 -6.01
N SER A 135 -5.44 -14.36 -5.30
CA SER A 135 -5.10 -15.47 -4.40
C SER A 135 -6.09 -15.66 -3.27
N TRP A 136 -6.84 -14.61 -2.91
CA TRP A 136 -7.85 -14.63 -1.88
C TRP A 136 -8.86 -13.49 -2.06
N ARG A 137 -10.13 -13.77 -1.77
CA ARG A 137 -11.21 -12.78 -1.80
C ARG A 137 -12.07 -12.90 -0.54
N PHE A 138 -12.48 -11.76 0.00
CA PHE A 138 -13.42 -11.66 1.09
C PHE A 138 -14.47 -10.59 0.76
N LEU A 139 -15.75 -10.88 0.94
CA LEU A 139 -16.87 -10.01 0.57
C LEU A 139 -16.75 -9.44 -0.87
N GLY A 140 -16.24 -10.23 -1.80
CA GLY A 140 -16.08 -9.83 -3.20
C GLY A 140 -14.82 -9.02 -3.53
N LEU A 141 -14.08 -8.54 -2.52
CA LEU A 141 -12.84 -7.78 -2.70
C LEU A 141 -11.62 -8.69 -2.55
N SER A 142 -10.64 -8.49 -3.43
CA SER A 142 -9.32 -9.12 -3.35
C SER A 142 -8.42 -8.42 -2.34
N LEU A 143 -7.27 -9.02 -2.03
CA LEU A 143 -6.23 -8.38 -1.22
C LEU A 143 -5.76 -7.05 -1.86
N ALA A 144 -5.67 -6.98 -3.19
CA ALA A 144 -5.34 -5.74 -3.91
C ALA A 144 -6.41 -4.67 -3.72
N GLY A 145 -7.69 -5.05 -3.76
CA GLY A 145 -8.81 -4.14 -3.49
C GLY A 145 -8.81 -3.60 -2.06
N TYR A 146 -8.57 -4.47 -1.07
CA TYR A 146 -8.41 -4.05 0.33
C TYR A 146 -7.21 -3.12 0.50
N ASN A 147 -6.08 -3.42 -0.15
CA ASN A 147 -4.91 -2.55 -0.12
C ASN A 147 -5.22 -1.16 -0.68
N ALA A 148 -5.95 -1.08 -1.80
CA ALA A 148 -6.37 0.20 -2.38
C ALA A 148 -7.20 1.03 -1.39
N LEU A 149 -8.17 0.42 -0.70
CA LEU A 149 -9.00 1.09 0.29
C LEU A 149 -8.19 1.56 1.51
N ILE A 150 -7.36 0.68 2.08
CA ILE A 150 -6.55 0.99 3.26
C ILE A 150 -5.56 2.10 2.93
N ALA A 151 -4.81 1.97 1.83
CA ALA A 151 -3.83 2.98 1.44
C ALA A 151 -4.48 4.34 1.14
N SER A 152 -5.68 4.35 0.51
CA SER A 152 -6.46 5.59 0.31
C SER A 152 -6.87 6.22 1.63
N ALA A 153 -7.38 5.44 2.58
CA ALA A 153 -7.78 5.94 3.89
C ALA A 153 -6.57 6.51 4.66
N LEU A 154 -5.41 5.85 4.60
CA LEU A 154 -4.18 6.33 5.23
C LEU A 154 -3.65 7.60 4.56
N ALA A 155 -3.72 7.70 3.22
CA ALA A 155 -3.35 8.91 2.49
C ALA A 155 -4.22 10.10 2.91
N LEU A 156 -5.54 9.91 2.98
CA LEU A 156 -6.48 10.97 3.41
C LEU A 156 -6.27 11.36 4.88
N ALA A 157 -6.06 10.41 5.77
CA ALA A 157 -5.78 10.68 7.17
C ALA A 157 -4.48 11.48 7.35
N ALA A 158 -3.41 11.10 6.66
CA ALA A 158 -2.14 11.81 6.67
C ALA A 158 -2.27 13.22 6.07
N ALA A 159 -2.96 13.37 4.94
CA ALA A 159 -3.21 14.67 4.31
C ALA A 159 -4.00 15.60 5.21
N SER A 160 -5.03 15.12 5.91
CA SER A 160 -5.83 15.92 6.84
C SER A 160 -4.99 16.40 8.04
N GLY A 161 -4.13 15.54 8.60
CA GLY A 161 -3.21 15.91 9.67
C GLY A 161 -2.15 16.91 9.23
N ALA A 162 -1.61 16.74 8.02
CA ALA A 162 -0.66 17.65 7.40
C ALA A 162 -1.27 19.05 7.20
N HIS A 163 -2.48 19.11 6.65
CA HIS A 163 -3.20 20.36 6.43
C HIS A 163 -3.39 21.14 7.74
N GLY A 164 -3.86 20.46 8.81
CA GLY A 164 -4.03 21.08 10.13
C GLY A 164 -2.72 21.58 10.74
N ALA A 165 -1.59 20.92 10.49
CA ALA A 165 -0.27 21.32 10.97
C ALA A 165 0.28 22.54 10.23
N LEU A 166 0.07 22.63 8.91
CA LEU A 166 0.62 23.66 8.05
C LEU A 166 -0.26 24.92 8.01
N ALA A 167 -1.59 24.79 8.05
CA ALA A 167 -2.54 25.90 7.99
C ALA A 167 -2.53 26.79 9.26
N ARG A 168 -2.26 26.23 10.44
CA ARG A 168 -2.23 27.01 11.70
C ARG A 168 -1.17 28.13 11.73
N ARG A 169 -0.22 28.13 10.81
CA ARG A 169 0.85 29.12 10.74
C ARG A 169 0.56 30.32 9.84
N THR A 170 -0.47 30.29 9.00
CA THR A 170 -0.84 31.44 8.16
C THR A 170 -1.77 32.41 8.89
N ALA A 171 -2.21 32.04 10.10
CA ALA A 171 -3.14 32.83 10.92
C ALA A 171 -2.47 33.50 12.16
N GLY A 172 -1.16 33.42 12.31
CA GLY A 172 -0.38 34.07 13.37
C GLY A 172 0.85 34.77 12.83
#